data_61f4e033006101df50ca31bebe773b98
#
_entry.id   61f4e033006101df50ca31bebe773b98
#
_cell.length_a   1.000
_cell.length_b   1.000
_cell.length_c   1.000
_cell.angle_alpha   90.00
_cell.angle_beta   90.00
_cell.angle_gamma   90.00
#
_symmetry.space_group_name_H-M   'P 1'
#
loop_
_entity.id
_entity.type
_entity.pdbx_description
1 polymer ?
#
loop_
_entity_poly.entity_id
_entity_poly.type
_entity_poly.pdbx_seq_one_letter_code
_entity_poly.pdbx_strand_id
1 'polypeptide(L)'
;SFAPAALAAIKTLIELGDIKTAEKTLKAIWKIAPNDELSDVALDLNPQESSTETYRRVKVLCDSAPHFAESQHLLAKSAIATKHWPEARKALDTLIGSDKASKETYMLLAKLEVKQKNDYEAETKFQKIAEQKPLGNKWLCHACGSSPQHYLPICDECGEFDSVKWSKN
;
A
#
# COMPACT_ATOMS: atom_id res chain seq x y z
N SER A 1 2.06 -11.95 14.92
CA SER A 1 2.12 -10.66 14.22
C SER A 1 0.93 -9.78 14.60
N PHE A 2 1.16 -8.50 14.97
CA PHE A 2 0.08 -7.57 15.38
C PHE A 2 -0.77 -7.07 14.18
N ALA A 3 -0.22 -7.03 12.97
CA ALA A 3 -0.90 -6.44 11.82
C ALA A 3 -2.22 -7.15 11.43
N PRO A 4 -2.30 -8.48 11.36
CA PRO A 4 -3.54 -9.17 11.01
C PRO A 4 -4.65 -9.01 12.05
N ALA A 5 -4.29 -9.04 13.35
CA ALA A 5 -5.25 -8.81 14.43
C ALA A 5 -5.79 -7.37 14.39
N ALA A 6 -4.92 -6.39 14.14
CA ALA A 6 -5.31 -5.00 13.96
C ALA A 6 -6.21 -4.81 12.71
N LEU A 7 -5.90 -5.48 11.61
CA LEU A 7 -6.71 -5.46 10.39
C LEU A 7 -8.13 -5.99 10.65
N ALA A 8 -8.26 -7.13 11.34
CA ALA A 8 -9.56 -7.68 11.72
C ALA A 8 -10.34 -6.71 12.62
N ALA A 9 -9.70 -6.14 13.64
CA ALA A 9 -10.30 -5.16 14.53
C ALA A 9 -10.77 -3.91 13.76
N ILE A 10 -9.96 -3.39 12.84
CA ILE A 10 -10.33 -2.21 12.03
C ILE A 10 -11.56 -2.52 11.17
N LYS A 11 -11.60 -3.68 10.49
CA LYS A 11 -12.75 -4.09 9.67
C LYS A 11 -14.03 -4.19 10.51
N THR A 12 -13.96 -4.80 11.69
CA THR A 12 -15.10 -4.88 12.63
C THR A 12 -15.57 -3.49 13.09
N LEU A 13 -14.64 -2.57 13.39
CA LEU A 13 -14.98 -1.19 13.78
C LEU A 13 -15.68 -0.43 12.64
N ILE A 14 -15.25 -0.63 11.40
CA ILE A 14 -15.92 -0.06 10.21
C ILE A 14 -17.34 -0.59 10.08
N GLU A 15 -17.54 -1.90 10.22
CA GLU A 15 -18.87 -2.54 10.17
C GLU A 15 -19.80 -2.03 11.28
N LEU A 16 -19.26 -1.75 12.46
CA LEU A 16 -20.00 -1.16 13.59
C LEU A 16 -20.21 0.36 13.44
N GLY A 17 -19.65 1.00 12.42
CA GLY A 17 -19.75 2.44 12.20
C GLY A 17 -18.84 3.29 13.09
N ASP A 18 -17.96 2.69 13.89
CA ASP A 18 -16.98 3.41 14.70
C ASP A 18 -15.72 3.77 13.90
N ILE A 19 -15.94 4.62 12.90
CA ILE A 19 -14.89 5.08 11.96
C ILE A 19 -13.74 5.77 12.70
N LYS A 20 -14.05 6.51 13.77
CA LYS A 20 -13.05 7.26 14.54
C LYS A 20 -12.05 6.35 15.25
N THR A 21 -12.53 5.27 15.85
CA THR A 21 -11.66 4.27 16.49
C THR A 21 -10.91 3.44 15.43
N ALA A 22 -11.57 3.11 14.31
CA ALA A 22 -10.94 2.44 13.18
C ALA A 22 -9.75 3.24 12.64
N GLU A 23 -9.92 4.55 12.39
CA GLU A 23 -8.85 5.44 11.92
C GLU A 23 -7.68 5.52 12.92
N LYS A 24 -7.99 5.67 14.21
CA LYS A 24 -6.95 5.69 15.26
C LYS A 24 -6.15 4.39 15.29
N THR A 25 -6.82 3.25 15.19
CA THR A 25 -6.20 1.92 15.17
C THR A 25 -5.34 1.73 13.93
N LEU A 26 -5.87 2.11 12.74
CA LEU A 26 -5.13 2.09 11.50
C LEU A 26 -3.84 2.92 11.59
N LYS A 27 -3.92 4.15 12.11
CA LYS A 27 -2.76 5.03 12.26
C LYS A 27 -1.70 4.46 13.21
N ALA A 28 -2.13 3.77 14.27
CA ALA A 28 -1.22 3.13 15.21
C ALA A 28 -0.43 1.99 14.56
N ILE A 29 -1.12 1.09 13.86
CA ILE A 29 -0.49 -0.07 13.22
C ILE A 29 0.32 0.34 11.98
N TRP A 30 -0.12 1.38 11.23
CA TRP A 30 0.58 1.88 10.05
C TRP A 30 2.01 2.32 10.34
N LYS A 31 2.24 2.89 11.52
CA LYS A 31 3.59 3.31 11.97
C LYS A 31 4.54 2.15 12.25
N ILE A 32 4.02 0.94 12.40
CA ILE A 32 4.78 -0.24 12.83
C ILE A 32 4.94 -1.23 11.69
N ALA A 33 3.86 -1.55 10.98
CA ALA A 33 3.80 -2.63 10.02
C ALA A 33 2.80 -2.35 8.87
N PRO A 34 3.03 -1.30 8.06
CA PRO A 34 2.19 -1.04 6.89
C PRO A 34 2.29 -2.19 5.89
N ASN A 35 1.19 -2.50 5.23
CA ASN A 35 1.10 -3.52 4.19
C ASN A 35 -0.04 -3.22 3.23
N ASP A 36 -0.18 -4.02 2.15
CA ASP A 36 -1.19 -3.77 1.12
C ASP A 36 -2.62 -3.89 1.63
N GLU A 37 -2.92 -4.86 2.49
CA GLU A 37 -4.27 -5.03 3.05
C GLU A 37 -4.69 -3.81 3.91
N LEU A 38 -3.74 -3.23 4.66
CA LEU A 38 -3.97 -1.97 5.40
C LEU A 38 -4.09 -0.78 4.45
N SER A 39 -3.38 -0.80 3.30
CA SER A 39 -3.52 0.23 2.25
C SER A 39 -4.93 0.24 1.66
N ASP A 40 -5.47 -0.94 1.35
CA ASP A 40 -6.83 -1.08 0.82
C ASP A 40 -7.86 -0.58 1.84
N VAL A 41 -7.73 -1.00 3.10
CA VAL A 41 -8.59 -0.51 4.19
C VAL A 41 -8.44 1.00 4.38
N ALA A 42 -7.24 1.56 4.22
CA ALA A 42 -7.05 3.01 4.32
C ALA A 42 -7.80 3.78 3.24
N LEU A 43 -7.95 3.24 2.03
CA LEU A 43 -8.73 3.87 0.96
C LEU A 43 -10.24 3.80 1.23
N ASP A 44 -10.71 2.68 1.75
CA ASP A 44 -12.14 2.38 1.92
C ASP A 44 -12.65 2.60 3.35
N LEU A 45 -11.86 3.23 4.23
CA LEU A 45 -12.13 3.35 5.66
C LEU A 45 -13.49 3.98 5.98
N ASN A 46 -13.89 4.99 5.23
CA ASN A 46 -15.15 5.70 5.41
C ASN A 46 -15.89 5.87 4.07
N PRO A 47 -16.88 5.02 3.78
CA PRO A 47 -17.65 5.09 2.54
C PRO A 47 -18.42 6.39 2.32
N GLN A 48 -18.59 7.22 3.35
CA GLN A 48 -19.28 8.51 3.25
C GLN A 48 -18.35 9.67 2.83
N GLU A 49 -17.03 9.44 2.82
CA GLU A 49 -16.07 10.45 2.39
C GLU A 49 -16.08 10.65 0.87
N SER A 50 -15.93 11.90 0.46
CA SER A 50 -15.54 12.22 -0.91
C SER A 50 -14.09 11.80 -1.19
N SER A 51 -13.74 11.61 -2.45
CA SER A 51 -12.36 11.28 -2.84
C SER A 51 -11.33 12.29 -2.31
N THR A 52 -11.70 13.57 -2.20
CA THR A 52 -10.84 14.62 -1.66
C THR A 52 -10.63 14.47 -0.15
N GLU A 53 -11.65 14.10 0.60
CA GLU A 53 -11.55 13.83 2.04
C GLU A 53 -10.70 12.58 2.29
N THR A 54 -10.95 11.50 1.55
CA THR A 54 -10.13 10.29 1.57
C THR A 54 -8.65 10.62 1.29
N TYR A 55 -8.36 11.43 0.28
CA TYR A 55 -6.99 11.86 -0.02
C TYR A 55 -6.33 12.59 1.15
N ARG A 56 -7.03 13.54 1.79
CA ARG A 56 -6.50 14.28 2.94
C ARG A 56 -6.19 13.36 4.11
N ARG A 57 -7.08 12.43 4.42
CA ARG A 57 -6.90 11.44 5.49
C ARG A 57 -5.73 10.50 5.19
N VAL A 58 -5.66 9.97 3.98
CA VAL A 58 -4.56 9.12 3.50
C VAL A 58 -3.23 9.86 3.56
N LYS A 59 -3.20 11.14 3.16
CA LYS A 59 -1.99 11.96 3.25
C LYS A 59 -1.50 12.07 4.70
N VAL A 60 -2.37 12.37 5.66
CA VAL A 60 -2.02 12.43 7.08
C VAL A 60 -1.51 11.09 7.60
N LEU A 61 -2.11 9.98 7.15
CA LEU A 61 -1.66 8.63 7.49
C LEU A 61 -0.23 8.38 6.98
N CYS A 62 0.01 8.63 5.70
CA CYS A 62 1.32 8.43 5.05
C CYS A 62 2.41 9.33 5.63
N ASP A 63 2.09 10.60 5.91
CA ASP A 63 3.01 11.56 6.54
C ASP A 63 3.41 11.13 7.96
N SER A 64 2.63 10.27 8.62
CA SER A 64 2.96 9.74 9.95
C SER A 64 4.05 8.66 9.93
N ALA A 65 4.34 8.07 8.76
CA ALA A 65 5.34 7.02 8.59
C ALA A 65 5.95 7.07 7.15
N PRO A 66 6.56 8.20 6.76
CA PRO A 66 6.94 8.47 5.37
C PRO A 66 8.12 7.61 4.87
N HIS A 67 8.82 6.95 5.76
CA HIS A 67 9.99 6.12 5.47
C HIS A 67 9.63 4.73 4.90
N PHE A 68 8.37 4.29 5.03
CA PHE A 68 7.90 3.05 4.43
C PHE A 68 7.57 3.23 2.94
N ALA A 69 7.91 2.23 2.13
CA ALA A 69 7.55 2.22 0.72
C ALA A 69 6.02 2.19 0.52
N GLU A 70 5.32 1.47 1.37
CA GLU A 70 3.86 1.37 1.40
C GLU A 70 3.19 2.74 1.57
N SER A 71 3.77 3.62 2.39
CA SER A 71 3.27 4.99 2.56
C SER A 71 3.40 5.81 1.28
N GLN A 72 4.51 5.70 0.57
CA GLN A 72 4.72 6.42 -0.69
C GLN A 72 3.83 5.85 -1.81
N HIS A 73 3.67 4.53 -1.88
CA HIS A 73 2.75 3.90 -2.84
C HIS A 73 1.29 4.28 -2.58
N LEU A 74 0.83 4.20 -1.33
CA LEU A 74 -0.53 4.58 -0.96
C LEU A 74 -0.81 6.06 -1.24
N LEU A 75 0.12 6.95 -0.90
CA LEU A 75 0.00 8.38 -1.21
C LEU A 75 -0.08 8.61 -2.72
N ALA A 76 0.78 7.95 -3.52
CA ALA A 76 0.75 8.06 -4.97
C ALA A 76 -0.56 7.55 -5.58
N LYS A 77 -1.07 6.38 -5.12
CA LYS A 77 -2.37 5.84 -5.55
C LYS A 77 -3.51 6.84 -5.32
N SER A 78 -3.59 7.38 -4.10
CA SER A 78 -4.63 8.33 -3.71
C SER A 78 -4.50 9.67 -4.45
N ALA A 79 -3.28 10.17 -4.63
CA ALA A 79 -3.00 11.40 -5.36
C ALA A 79 -3.32 11.29 -6.86
N ILE A 80 -3.04 10.15 -7.50
CA ILE A 80 -3.41 9.87 -8.90
C ILE A 80 -4.94 9.85 -9.04
N ALA A 81 -5.65 9.20 -8.11
CA ALA A 81 -7.11 9.12 -8.15
C ALA A 81 -7.78 10.50 -8.02
N THR A 82 -7.17 11.43 -7.31
CA THR A 82 -7.68 12.78 -7.06
C THR A 82 -6.99 13.88 -7.88
N LYS A 83 -6.18 13.48 -8.87
CA LYS A 83 -5.47 14.40 -9.79
C LYS A 83 -4.47 15.36 -9.11
N HIS A 84 -3.93 14.97 -7.95
CA HIS A 84 -2.83 15.67 -7.29
C HIS A 84 -1.49 15.18 -7.89
N TRP A 85 -1.26 15.56 -9.16
CA TRP A 85 -0.14 15.04 -9.96
C TRP A 85 1.25 15.33 -9.38
N PRO A 86 1.54 16.56 -8.87
CA PRO A 86 2.84 16.84 -8.25
C PRO A 86 3.15 15.96 -7.04
N GLU A 87 2.16 15.74 -6.18
CA GLU A 87 2.30 14.90 -4.99
C GLU A 87 2.51 13.43 -5.36
N ALA A 88 1.76 12.92 -6.34
CA ALA A 88 1.95 11.57 -6.87
C ALA A 88 3.37 11.38 -7.41
N ARG A 89 3.84 12.32 -8.22
CA ARG A 89 5.20 12.32 -8.78
C ARG A 89 6.25 12.31 -7.68
N LYS A 90 6.14 13.23 -6.72
CA LYS A 90 7.08 13.36 -5.60
C LYS A 90 7.18 12.07 -4.78
N ALA A 91 6.05 11.42 -4.48
CA ALA A 91 6.04 10.16 -3.73
C ALA A 91 6.80 9.06 -4.49
N LEU A 92 6.56 8.92 -5.80
CA LEU A 92 7.22 7.90 -6.63
C LEU A 92 8.72 8.21 -6.83
N ASP A 93 9.09 9.47 -7.03
CA ASP A 93 10.49 9.89 -7.14
C ASP A 93 11.26 9.66 -5.82
N THR A 94 10.59 9.81 -4.66
CA THR A 94 11.17 9.47 -3.36
C THR A 94 11.55 8.01 -3.26
N LEU A 95 10.73 7.10 -3.79
CA LEU A 95 11.04 5.66 -3.83
C LEU A 95 12.24 5.35 -4.74
N ILE A 96 12.31 6.01 -5.89
CA ILE A 96 13.42 5.83 -6.83
C ILE A 96 14.72 6.35 -6.20
N GLY A 97 14.70 7.55 -5.62
CA GLY A 97 15.87 8.19 -5.03
C GLY A 97 16.39 7.49 -3.77
N SER A 98 15.54 6.72 -3.07
CA SER A 98 15.92 5.96 -1.87
C SER A 98 16.22 4.48 -2.12
N ASP A 99 16.31 4.05 -3.38
CA ASP A 99 16.51 2.65 -3.80
C ASP A 99 15.45 1.66 -3.26
N LYS A 100 14.22 2.18 -3.05
CA LYS A 100 13.05 1.41 -2.62
C LYS A 100 12.05 1.15 -3.75
N ALA A 101 12.40 1.56 -4.96
CA ALA A 101 11.53 1.39 -6.11
C ALA A 101 11.34 -0.09 -6.45
N SER A 102 10.09 -0.47 -6.62
CA SER A 102 9.64 -1.82 -6.96
C SER A 102 8.89 -1.81 -8.30
N LYS A 103 8.46 -2.98 -8.76
CA LYS A 103 7.55 -3.10 -9.89
C LYS A 103 6.34 -2.17 -9.76
N GLU A 104 5.73 -2.10 -8.58
CA GLU A 104 4.58 -1.24 -8.30
C GLU A 104 4.89 0.24 -8.51
N THR A 105 6.06 0.72 -8.10
CA THR A 105 6.49 2.10 -8.30
C THR A 105 6.41 2.50 -9.78
N TYR A 106 6.96 1.65 -10.67
CA TYR A 106 6.98 1.94 -12.11
C TYR A 106 5.61 1.74 -12.78
N MET A 107 4.78 0.82 -12.28
CA MET A 107 3.40 0.71 -12.72
C MET A 107 2.56 1.93 -12.36
N LEU A 108 2.79 2.52 -11.17
CA LEU A 108 2.14 3.77 -10.78
C LEU A 108 2.64 4.96 -11.59
N LEU A 109 3.93 5.02 -11.95
CA LEU A 109 4.45 6.02 -12.89
C LEU A 109 3.80 5.91 -14.27
N ALA A 110 3.68 4.71 -14.81
CA ALA A 110 2.99 4.46 -16.07
C ALA A 110 1.54 4.99 -16.02
N LYS A 111 0.81 4.64 -14.96
CA LYS A 111 -0.55 5.14 -14.73
C LYS A 111 -0.62 6.67 -14.61
N LEU A 112 0.34 7.28 -13.95
CA LEU A 112 0.42 8.74 -13.78
C LEU A 112 0.59 9.43 -15.12
N GLU A 113 1.48 8.97 -16.00
CA GLU A 113 1.70 9.59 -17.34
C GLU A 113 0.44 9.52 -18.19
N VAL A 114 -0.25 8.38 -18.23
CA VAL A 114 -1.51 8.27 -18.97
C VAL A 114 -2.59 9.19 -18.39
N LYS A 115 -2.76 9.18 -17.06
CA LYS A 115 -3.84 9.95 -16.42
C LYS A 115 -3.60 11.46 -16.47
N GLN A 116 -2.34 11.91 -16.44
CA GLN A 116 -1.98 13.31 -16.46
C GLN A 116 -1.86 13.87 -17.88
N LYS A 117 -1.26 13.12 -18.81
CA LYS A 117 -0.82 13.64 -20.11
C LYS A 117 -1.32 12.85 -21.31
N ASN A 118 -2.02 11.72 -21.10
CA ASN A 118 -2.32 10.71 -22.14
C ASN A 118 -1.05 10.20 -22.86
N ASP A 119 0.07 10.11 -22.13
CA ASP A 119 1.36 9.68 -22.67
C ASP A 119 1.51 8.16 -22.61
N TYR A 120 1.06 7.49 -23.66
CA TYR A 120 1.12 6.02 -23.81
C TYR A 120 2.53 5.52 -24.17
N GLU A 121 3.41 6.39 -24.69
CA GLU A 121 4.81 6.03 -24.94
C GLU A 121 5.55 5.91 -23.60
N ALA A 122 5.39 6.91 -22.73
CA ALA A 122 5.93 6.89 -21.39
C ALA A 122 5.35 5.73 -20.56
N GLU A 123 4.04 5.43 -20.69
CA GLU A 123 3.41 4.25 -20.08
C GLU A 123 4.16 2.98 -20.45
N THR A 124 4.32 2.72 -21.75
CA THR A 124 5.00 1.52 -22.27
C THR A 124 6.44 1.43 -21.77
N LYS A 125 7.15 2.57 -21.73
CA LYS A 125 8.51 2.64 -21.19
C LYS A 125 8.56 2.24 -19.71
N PHE A 126 7.68 2.78 -18.88
CA PHE A 126 7.65 2.46 -17.46
C PHE A 126 7.21 1.03 -17.19
N GLN A 127 6.28 0.47 -17.98
CA GLN A 127 5.88 -0.94 -17.88
C GLN A 127 7.06 -1.88 -18.15
N LYS A 128 7.87 -1.61 -19.19
CA LYS A 128 9.09 -2.38 -19.48
C LYS A 128 10.12 -2.30 -18.35
N ILE A 129 10.27 -1.13 -17.72
CA ILE A 129 11.14 -0.99 -16.56
C ILE A 129 10.59 -1.80 -15.38
N ALA A 130 9.26 -1.78 -15.16
CA ALA A 130 8.59 -2.52 -14.09
C ALA A 130 8.83 -4.03 -14.17
N GLU A 131 8.90 -4.59 -15.37
CA GLU A 131 9.17 -6.03 -15.59
C GLU A 131 10.55 -6.48 -15.06
N GLN A 132 11.51 -5.55 -15.00
CA GLN A 132 12.88 -5.80 -14.54
C GLN A 132 13.09 -5.48 -13.05
N LYS A 133 12.05 -5.00 -12.34
CA LYS A 133 12.14 -4.59 -10.95
C LYS A 133 11.59 -5.65 -10.00
N PRO A 134 12.11 -5.71 -8.75
CA PRO A 134 11.58 -6.61 -7.75
C PRO A 134 10.10 -6.28 -7.47
N LEU A 135 9.34 -7.30 -7.06
CA LEU A 135 7.91 -7.16 -6.73
C LEU A 135 7.64 -6.22 -5.54
N GLY A 136 8.66 -5.94 -4.73
CA GLY A 136 8.50 -5.22 -3.47
C GLY A 136 8.21 -6.16 -2.31
N ASN A 137 7.65 -5.61 -1.22
CA ASN A 137 7.22 -6.42 -0.10
C ASN A 137 5.97 -7.23 -0.48
N LYS A 138 5.87 -8.43 0.11
CA LYS A 138 4.73 -9.34 -0.06
C LYS A 138 4.61 -10.25 1.16
N TRP A 139 3.49 -10.94 1.29
CA TRP A 139 3.39 -12.02 2.26
C TRP A 139 4.30 -13.17 1.82
N LEU A 140 5.16 -13.61 2.71
CA LEU A 140 6.15 -14.66 2.47
C LEU A 140 6.19 -15.60 3.66
N CYS A 141 6.05 -16.90 3.40
CA CYS A 141 6.28 -17.92 4.42
C CYS A 141 7.80 -18.11 4.61
N HIS A 142 8.29 -17.85 5.80
CA HIS A 142 9.71 -17.99 6.12
C HIS A 142 10.13 -19.45 6.33
N ALA A 143 9.19 -20.38 6.41
CA ALA A 143 9.47 -21.81 6.54
C ALA A 143 9.65 -22.50 5.17
N CYS A 144 8.78 -22.23 4.18
CA CYS A 144 8.82 -22.92 2.89
C CYS A 144 9.03 -21.99 1.68
N GLY A 145 9.01 -20.66 1.86
CA GLY A 145 9.20 -19.69 0.79
C GLY A 145 7.95 -19.44 -0.08
N SER A 146 6.80 -20.03 0.24
CA SER A 146 5.55 -19.74 -0.47
C SER A 146 5.11 -18.29 -0.26
N SER A 147 4.37 -17.75 -1.23
CA SER A 147 3.95 -16.35 -1.20
C SER A 147 2.42 -16.25 -1.37
N PRO A 148 1.64 -16.36 -0.28
CA PRO A 148 0.20 -16.19 -0.31
C PRO A 148 -0.18 -14.73 -0.62
N GLN A 149 -1.40 -14.52 -1.13
CA GLN A 149 -1.89 -13.18 -1.48
C GLN A 149 -2.23 -12.31 -0.25
N HIS A 150 -2.51 -12.95 0.87
CA HIS A 150 -2.86 -12.31 2.14
C HIS A 150 -2.24 -13.07 3.31
N TYR A 151 -2.30 -12.47 4.50
CA TYR A 151 -1.82 -13.12 5.70
C TYR A 151 -2.57 -14.42 5.99
N LEU A 152 -1.80 -15.48 6.29
CA LEU A 152 -2.31 -16.74 6.78
C LEU A 152 -1.66 -17.07 8.13
N PRO A 153 -2.47 -17.33 9.20
CA PRO A 153 -1.91 -17.71 10.49
C PRO A 153 -1.22 -19.08 10.46
N ILE A 154 -1.67 -19.95 9.57
CA ILE A 154 -1.06 -21.24 9.24
C ILE A 154 -0.79 -21.21 7.74
N CYS A 155 0.44 -21.49 7.32
CA CYS A 155 0.77 -21.56 5.90
C CYS A 155 0.04 -22.74 5.24
N ASP A 156 -0.69 -22.49 4.17
CA ASP A 156 -1.46 -23.49 3.42
C ASP A 156 -0.59 -24.52 2.69
N GLU A 157 0.68 -24.16 2.36
CA GLU A 157 1.61 -25.07 1.67
C GLU A 157 2.36 -25.98 2.64
N CYS A 158 2.83 -25.49 3.79
CA CYS A 158 3.68 -26.28 4.69
C CYS A 158 3.07 -26.53 6.08
N GLY A 159 1.94 -25.92 6.40
CA GLY A 159 1.26 -26.07 7.68
C GLY A 159 1.93 -25.36 8.87
N GLU A 160 3.02 -24.59 8.63
CA GLU A 160 3.75 -23.92 9.71
C GLU A 160 2.95 -22.73 10.25
N PHE A 161 2.88 -22.64 11.60
CA PHE A 161 2.13 -21.59 12.30
C PHE A 161 2.97 -20.30 12.39
N ASP A 162 2.31 -19.13 12.22
CA ASP A 162 2.89 -17.77 12.30
C ASP A 162 4.18 -17.58 11.48
N SER A 163 4.32 -18.32 10.38
CA SER A 163 5.48 -18.28 9.49
C SER A 163 5.35 -17.27 8.35
N VAL A 164 4.12 -16.81 8.05
CA VAL A 164 3.84 -15.85 6.97
C VAL A 164 4.03 -14.42 7.49
N LYS A 165 4.99 -13.70 6.89
CA LYS A 165 5.36 -12.33 7.26
C LYS A 165 5.33 -11.42 6.05
N TRP A 166 5.05 -10.12 6.27
CA TRP A 166 5.18 -9.08 5.25
C TRP A 166 6.67 -8.70 5.12
N SER A 167 7.29 -9.05 4.02
CA SER A 167 8.74 -8.90 3.84
C SER A 167 9.15 -8.85 2.37
N LYS A 168 10.36 -8.39 2.12
CA LYS A 168 11.02 -8.54 0.81
C LYS A 168 11.39 -9.99 0.56
N ASN A 169 11.31 -10.36 -0.71
CA ASN A 169 11.81 -11.64 -1.20
C ASN A 169 13.33 -11.61 -1.23
#